data_9d0a04970a3ebf3607746fdd42e98156
#
_entry.id   9d0a04970a3ebf3607746fdd42e98156
#
_cell.length_a   1.000
_cell.length_b   1.000
_cell.length_c   1.000
_cell.angle_alpha   90.00
_cell.angle_beta   90.00
_cell.angle_gamma   90.00
#
_symmetry.space_group_name_H-M   'P 1'
#
loop_
_entity.id
_entity.type
_entity.pdbx_description
1 polymer ?
#
loop_
_entity_poly.entity_id
_entity_poly.type
_entity_poly.pdbx_seq_one_letter_code
_entity_poly.pdbx_strand_id
1 'polypeptide(L)'
;MKLSIRNVGKLKEADVEINGITVIAGENNTGKSTVSKALFSLFNGFYNFDNKMLELKSGDIRNIFLRFIKKLNRENSNILIDIPDKIVKDTSYKFDRNKLIKLIQENRNFISIEYLGEVSEKIFDILNIKDEEYLENTISYILNNEFDNQINTIWSDDLGEIALKIKENELKLKIKNNKVIKIENKINLRSEVIYIDDPFVIDNLNEYKWRDINYLENHKESLETKLIREKNEKTFSEKIIAKNNLQQITEKLKEVINGKI
;
A
#
# COMPACT_ATOMS: atom_id res chain seq x y z
N MET A 1 -13.82 -17.17 0.26
CA MET A 1 -12.99 -16.29 -0.57
C MET A 1 -12.18 -17.16 -1.52
N LYS A 2 -12.01 -16.77 -2.78
CA LYS A 2 -11.19 -17.52 -3.75
C LYS A 2 -10.17 -16.60 -4.39
N LEU A 3 -8.91 -17.02 -4.43
CA LEU A 3 -7.82 -16.35 -5.15
C LEU A 3 -7.48 -17.18 -6.38
N SER A 4 -7.47 -16.55 -7.54
CA SER A 4 -7.07 -17.15 -8.80
C SER A 4 -5.86 -16.43 -9.37
N ILE A 5 -4.84 -17.14 -9.78
CA ILE A 5 -3.59 -16.60 -10.31
C ILE A 5 -3.27 -17.29 -11.64
N ARG A 6 -2.89 -16.52 -12.65
CA ARG A 6 -2.48 -16.98 -13.98
C ARG A 6 -1.22 -16.23 -14.41
N ASN A 7 -0.21 -16.94 -14.85
CA ASN A 7 1.05 -16.41 -15.42
C ASN A 7 1.72 -15.33 -14.52
N VAL A 8 1.78 -15.56 -13.20
CA VAL A 8 2.39 -14.65 -12.23
C VAL A 8 3.47 -15.36 -11.43
N GLY A 9 4.65 -14.75 -11.35
CA GLY A 9 5.81 -15.29 -10.67
C GLY A 9 6.18 -16.66 -11.21
N LYS A 10 6.13 -17.69 -10.36
CA LYS A 10 6.43 -19.07 -10.72
C LYS A 10 5.19 -19.89 -11.09
N LEU A 11 4.01 -19.30 -11.01
CA LEU A 11 2.75 -20.00 -11.23
C LEU A 11 2.25 -19.75 -12.65
N LYS A 12 2.04 -20.85 -13.39
CA LYS A 12 1.27 -20.82 -14.63
C LYS A 12 -0.20 -20.65 -14.30
N GLU A 13 -0.69 -21.43 -13.33
CA GLU A 13 -2.08 -21.40 -12.90
C GLU A 13 -2.19 -21.89 -11.45
N ALA A 14 -3.00 -21.20 -10.64
CA ALA A 14 -3.38 -21.64 -9.30
C ALA A 14 -4.75 -21.06 -8.92
N ASP A 15 -5.59 -21.90 -8.33
CA ASP A 15 -6.86 -21.55 -7.73
C ASP A 15 -6.84 -21.98 -6.26
N VAL A 16 -6.99 -21.03 -5.35
CA VAL A 16 -6.93 -21.27 -3.91
C VAL A 16 -8.23 -20.81 -3.24
N GLU A 17 -8.93 -21.75 -2.63
CA GLU A 17 -10.07 -21.42 -1.77
C GLU A 17 -9.59 -21.12 -0.35
N ILE A 18 -9.99 -19.98 0.18
CA ILE A 18 -9.61 -19.51 1.51
C ILE A 18 -10.87 -19.49 2.37
N ASN A 19 -10.95 -20.44 3.31
CA ASN A 19 -12.07 -20.60 4.22
C ASN A 19 -11.55 -21.04 5.60
N GLY A 20 -11.49 -20.10 6.55
CA GLY A 20 -10.83 -20.34 7.83
C GLY A 20 -9.32 -20.52 7.67
N ILE A 21 -8.79 -21.66 8.13
CA ILE A 21 -7.37 -21.99 7.97
C ILE A 21 -7.18 -22.70 6.63
N THR A 22 -6.26 -22.18 5.83
CA THR A 22 -5.87 -22.78 4.54
C THR A 22 -4.39 -23.12 4.60
N VAL A 23 -4.03 -24.37 4.33
CA VAL A 23 -2.64 -24.85 4.31
C VAL A 23 -2.23 -25.13 2.86
N ILE A 24 -1.12 -24.50 2.44
CA ILE A 24 -0.52 -24.74 1.12
C ILE A 24 0.80 -25.49 1.31
N ALA A 25 0.83 -26.76 0.94
CA ALA A 25 2.01 -27.61 1.02
C ALA A 25 2.57 -27.92 -0.38
N GLY A 26 3.85 -28.23 -0.44
CA GLY A 26 4.53 -28.61 -1.68
C GLY A 26 6.05 -28.41 -1.56
N GLU A 27 6.78 -28.89 -2.55
CA GLU A 27 8.23 -28.77 -2.63
C GLU A 27 8.69 -27.30 -2.66
N ASN A 28 9.95 -27.07 -2.35
CA ASN A 28 10.51 -25.74 -2.46
C ASN A 28 10.48 -25.27 -3.92
N ASN A 29 10.34 -23.95 -4.10
CA ASN A 29 10.34 -23.32 -5.42
C ASN A 29 9.09 -23.60 -6.30
N THR A 30 8.00 -24.12 -5.74
CA THR A 30 6.75 -24.43 -6.49
C THR A 30 5.75 -23.26 -6.53
N GLY A 31 6.11 -22.09 -6.03
CA GLY A 31 5.24 -20.90 -6.09
C GLY A 31 4.34 -20.69 -4.87
N LYS A 32 4.55 -21.39 -3.75
CA LYS A 32 3.78 -21.20 -2.50
C LYS A 32 3.78 -19.72 -2.05
N SER A 33 4.96 -19.10 -1.99
CA SER A 33 5.10 -17.69 -1.62
C SER A 33 4.47 -16.74 -2.64
N THR A 34 4.34 -17.13 -3.91
CA THR A 34 3.64 -16.36 -4.94
C THR A 34 2.18 -16.14 -4.56
N VAL A 35 1.52 -17.18 -4.00
CA VAL A 35 0.14 -17.08 -3.52
C VAL A 35 0.00 -16.06 -2.38
N SER A 36 0.88 -16.16 -1.37
CA SER A 36 0.86 -15.25 -0.21
C SER A 36 1.19 -13.80 -0.62
N LYS A 37 2.20 -13.60 -1.48
CA LYS A 37 2.58 -12.30 -2.03
C LYS A 37 1.43 -11.67 -2.83
N ALA A 38 0.78 -12.43 -3.70
CA ALA A 38 -0.38 -11.95 -4.47
C ALA A 38 -1.54 -11.54 -3.56
N LEU A 39 -1.89 -12.38 -2.58
CA LEU A 39 -2.94 -12.09 -1.63
C LEU A 39 -2.64 -10.83 -0.80
N PHE A 40 -1.42 -10.74 -0.26
CA PHE A 40 -0.97 -9.57 0.50
C PHE A 40 -1.06 -8.30 -0.34
N SER A 41 -0.55 -8.33 -1.59
CA SER A 41 -0.56 -7.16 -2.49
C SER A 41 -1.98 -6.68 -2.79
N LEU A 42 -2.94 -7.60 -3.00
CA LEU A 42 -4.33 -7.23 -3.21
C LEU A 42 -4.92 -6.55 -1.97
N PHE A 43 -4.78 -7.16 -0.79
CA PHE A 43 -5.30 -6.58 0.44
C PHE A 43 -4.60 -5.26 0.76
N ASN A 44 -3.27 -5.21 0.69
CA ASN A 44 -2.52 -3.99 0.92
C ASN A 44 -2.92 -2.88 -0.07
N GLY A 45 -3.12 -3.21 -1.34
CA GLY A 45 -3.48 -2.24 -2.38
C GLY A 45 -4.90 -1.69 -2.29
N PHE A 46 -5.86 -2.54 -1.93
CA PHE A 46 -7.27 -2.19 -1.94
C PHE A 46 -7.90 -1.96 -0.55
N TYR A 47 -7.10 -2.07 0.52
CA TYR A 47 -7.56 -1.73 1.86
C TYR A 47 -7.78 -0.22 1.98
N ASN A 48 -8.99 0.17 2.43
CA ASN A 48 -9.39 1.55 2.63
C ASN A 48 -8.98 2.49 1.47
N PHE A 49 -9.18 1.99 0.25
CA PHE A 49 -8.60 2.52 -0.97
C PHE A 49 -8.88 4.01 -1.18
N ASP A 50 -10.10 4.48 -0.90
CA ASP A 50 -10.49 5.87 -1.18
C ASP A 50 -9.66 6.87 -0.34
N ASN A 51 -9.46 6.60 0.95
CA ASN A 51 -8.61 7.42 1.81
C ASN A 51 -7.14 7.31 1.43
N LYS A 52 -6.69 6.09 1.12
CA LYS A 52 -5.33 5.80 0.71
C LYS A 52 -4.92 6.58 -0.54
N MET A 53 -5.80 6.72 -1.51
CA MET A 53 -5.53 7.51 -2.72
C MET A 53 -5.28 8.99 -2.42
N LEU A 54 -6.06 9.57 -1.49
CA LEU A 54 -5.85 10.96 -1.06
C LEU A 54 -4.48 11.11 -0.36
N GLU A 55 -4.13 10.19 0.51
CA GLU A 55 -2.85 10.20 1.24
C GLU A 55 -1.65 10.00 0.30
N LEU A 56 -1.75 9.11 -0.69
CA LEU A 56 -0.70 8.90 -1.68
C LEU A 56 -0.49 10.15 -2.55
N LYS A 57 -1.56 10.76 -3.06
CA LYS A 57 -1.45 12.00 -3.83
C LYS A 57 -0.87 13.14 -2.97
N SER A 58 -1.28 13.23 -1.69
CA SER A 58 -0.71 14.19 -0.74
C SER A 58 0.79 13.94 -0.52
N GLY A 59 1.19 12.68 -0.38
CA GLY A 59 2.59 12.26 -0.26
C GLY A 59 3.43 12.65 -1.48
N ASP A 60 2.91 12.43 -2.69
CA ASP A 60 3.59 12.83 -3.93
C ASP A 60 3.77 14.34 -4.03
N ILE A 61 2.74 15.11 -3.66
CA ILE A 61 2.84 16.58 -3.60
C ILE A 61 3.86 17.01 -2.54
N ARG A 62 3.87 16.36 -1.37
CA ARG A 62 4.87 16.59 -0.32
C ARG A 62 6.29 16.36 -0.84
N ASN A 63 6.50 15.28 -1.59
CA ASN A 63 7.79 14.96 -2.20
C ASN A 63 8.24 16.03 -3.22
N ILE A 64 7.30 16.62 -3.96
CA ILE A 64 7.60 17.77 -4.82
C ILE A 64 8.09 18.94 -3.97
N PHE A 65 7.36 19.32 -2.92
CA PHE A 65 7.77 20.41 -2.05
C PHE A 65 9.16 20.17 -1.44
N LEU A 66 9.43 18.96 -0.94
CA LEU A 66 10.72 18.61 -0.34
C LEU A 66 11.92 18.83 -1.28
N ARG A 67 11.72 18.62 -2.59
CA ARG A 67 12.79 18.83 -3.61
C ARG A 67 13.12 20.31 -3.82
N PHE A 68 12.18 21.21 -3.57
CA PHE A 68 12.30 22.64 -3.86
C PHE A 68 12.43 23.51 -2.61
N ILE A 69 12.45 22.93 -1.43
CA ILE A 69 12.62 23.67 -0.17
C ILE A 69 14.08 24.07 0.03
N LYS A 70 14.31 25.37 0.26
CA LYS A 70 15.66 25.94 0.50
C LYS A 70 16.24 25.60 1.88
N LYS A 71 15.40 25.52 2.91
CA LYS A 71 15.77 25.23 4.30
C LYS A 71 14.57 24.66 5.06
N LEU A 72 14.75 23.49 5.65
CA LEU A 72 13.80 22.91 6.59
C LEU A 72 14.11 23.44 8.00
N ASN A 73 13.22 24.29 8.53
CA ASN A 73 13.17 24.62 9.96
C ASN A 73 12.01 23.85 10.59
N ARG A 74 11.98 23.72 11.92
CA ARG A 74 10.85 23.09 12.65
C ARG A 74 9.49 23.74 12.33
N GLU A 75 9.45 25.05 12.08
CA GLU A 75 8.24 25.77 11.69
C GLU A 75 7.69 25.39 10.31
N ASN A 76 8.56 24.95 9.40
CA ASN A 76 8.17 24.56 8.04
C ASN A 76 7.69 23.11 7.94
N SER A 77 7.89 22.29 8.98
CA SER A 77 7.50 20.89 8.96
C SER A 77 5.98 20.70 8.90
N ASN A 78 5.21 21.53 9.58
CA ASN A 78 3.74 21.47 9.56
C ASN A 78 3.17 21.85 8.19
N ILE A 79 3.79 22.80 7.51
CA ILE A 79 3.40 23.25 6.18
C ILE A 79 3.51 22.12 5.15
N LEU A 80 4.51 21.26 5.30
CA LEU A 80 4.69 20.08 4.44
C LEU A 80 3.61 19.01 4.61
N ILE A 81 2.85 19.07 5.69
CA ILE A 81 1.73 18.17 5.94
C ILE A 81 0.43 18.85 5.52
N ASP A 82 0.19 20.05 6.00
CA ASP A 82 -1.10 20.72 5.88
C ASP A 82 -1.43 21.18 4.45
N ILE A 83 -0.43 21.68 3.70
CA ILE A 83 -0.66 22.20 2.34
C ILE A 83 -0.95 21.08 1.34
N PRO A 84 -0.16 20.01 1.24
CA PRO A 84 -0.47 18.87 0.37
C PRO A 84 -1.87 18.30 0.63
N ASP A 85 -2.23 18.09 1.88
CA ASP A 85 -3.54 17.61 2.29
C ASP A 85 -4.68 18.52 1.87
N LYS A 86 -4.50 19.84 2.04
CA LYS A 86 -5.47 20.85 1.59
C LYS A 86 -5.64 20.83 0.07
N ILE A 87 -4.53 20.72 -0.67
CA ILE A 87 -4.55 20.69 -2.14
C ILE A 87 -5.32 19.46 -2.65
N VAL A 88 -5.10 18.30 -2.06
CA VAL A 88 -5.75 17.06 -2.51
C VAL A 88 -7.22 17.01 -2.11
N LYS A 89 -7.59 17.54 -0.94
CA LYS A 89 -8.98 17.55 -0.44
C LYS A 89 -9.87 18.57 -1.16
N ASP A 90 -9.33 19.69 -1.60
CA ASP A 90 -10.07 20.71 -2.34
C ASP A 90 -9.94 20.49 -3.86
N THR A 91 -10.91 19.80 -4.42
CA THR A 91 -10.95 19.47 -5.87
C THR A 91 -10.89 20.70 -6.78
N SER A 92 -11.16 21.91 -6.29
CA SER A 92 -11.09 23.14 -7.11
C SER A 92 -9.67 23.42 -7.63
N TYR A 93 -8.62 22.99 -6.92
CA TYR A 93 -7.24 23.13 -7.40
C TYR A 93 -6.94 22.29 -8.65
N LYS A 94 -7.72 21.25 -8.89
CA LYS A 94 -7.64 20.42 -10.10
C LYS A 94 -8.06 21.20 -11.37
N PHE A 95 -8.93 22.18 -11.21
CA PHE A 95 -9.52 22.94 -12.32
C PHE A 95 -8.98 24.39 -12.40
N ASP A 96 -8.36 24.92 -11.35
CA ASP A 96 -7.88 26.29 -11.28
C ASP A 96 -6.40 26.35 -10.86
N ARG A 97 -5.55 26.38 -11.89
CA ARG A 97 -4.09 26.51 -11.70
C ARG A 97 -3.72 27.82 -11.01
N ASN A 98 -4.44 28.92 -11.27
CA ASN A 98 -4.14 30.21 -10.64
C ASN A 98 -4.42 30.18 -9.14
N LYS A 99 -5.48 29.49 -8.73
CA LYS A 99 -5.79 29.27 -7.31
C LYS A 99 -4.68 28.47 -6.63
N LEU A 100 -4.17 27.42 -7.30
CA LEU A 100 -3.04 26.64 -6.79
C LEU A 100 -1.78 27.49 -6.65
N ILE A 101 -1.42 28.26 -7.67
CA ILE A 101 -0.26 29.18 -7.64
C ILE A 101 -0.39 30.16 -6.48
N LYS A 102 -1.56 30.74 -6.29
CA LYS A 102 -1.83 31.68 -5.19
C LYS A 102 -1.63 31.04 -3.82
N LEU A 103 -2.14 29.81 -3.61
CA LEU A 103 -1.93 29.07 -2.36
C LEU A 103 -0.45 28.84 -2.08
N ILE A 104 0.33 28.43 -3.09
CA ILE A 104 1.77 28.21 -2.95
C ILE A 104 2.48 29.55 -2.69
N GLN A 105 2.08 30.63 -3.35
CA GLN A 105 2.64 31.99 -3.13
C GLN A 105 2.37 32.54 -1.73
N GLU A 106 1.20 32.34 -1.18
CA GLU A 106 0.87 32.74 0.20
C GLU A 106 1.78 32.06 1.23
N ASN A 107 2.30 30.89 0.89
CA ASN A 107 3.22 30.10 1.72
C ASN A 107 4.68 30.15 1.21
N ARG A 108 5.06 31.24 0.53
CA ARG A 108 6.34 31.42 -0.19
C ARG A 108 7.62 31.42 0.64
N ASN A 109 7.54 31.39 1.95
CA ASN A 109 8.73 31.46 2.81
C ASN A 109 9.66 30.24 2.65
N PHE A 110 9.20 29.16 2.03
CA PHE A 110 9.95 27.92 1.86
C PHE A 110 10.19 27.53 0.39
N ILE A 111 9.44 28.07 -0.59
CA ILE A 111 9.69 27.85 -2.02
C ILE A 111 10.18 29.12 -2.67
N SER A 112 11.26 29.04 -3.44
CA SER A 112 11.77 30.15 -4.23
C SER A 112 10.78 30.53 -5.32
N ILE A 113 10.58 31.84 -5.55
CA ILE A 113 9.73 32.36 -6.64
C ILE A 113 10.15 31.77 -8.00
N GLU A 114 11.46 31.54 -8.19
CA GLU A 114 12.08 30.94 -9.35
C GLU A 114 11.48 29.57 -9.70
N TYR A 115 11.15 28.74 -8.70
CA TYR A 115 10.62 27.39 -8.89
C TYR A 115 9.09 27.29 -8.83
N LEU A 116 8.40 28.40 -8.56
CA LEU A 116 6.96 28.40 -8.37
C LEU A 116 6.20 27.85 -9.58
N GLY A 117 6.63 28.20 -10.79
CA GLY A 117 6.06 27.71 -12.04
C GLY A 117 6.18 26.20 -12.17
N GLU A 118 7.39 25.68 -11.98
CA GLU A 118 7.70 24.25 -12.09
C GLU A 118 6.97 23.43 -11.01
N VAL A 119 6.98 23.91 -9.76
CA VAL A 119 6.28 23.24 -8.64
C VAL A 119 4.78 23.15 -8.90
N SER A 120 4.16 24.29 -9.30
CA SER A 120 2.73 24.33 -9.58
C SER A 120 2.33 23.44 -10.77
N GLU A 121 3.17 23.32 -11.80
CA GLU A 121 2.94 22.46 -12.93
C GLU A 121 2.96 20.97 -12.52
N LYS A 122 4.02 20.55 -11.83
CA LYS A 122 4.14 19.18 -11.33
C LYS A 122 2.99 18.77 -10.40
N ILE A 123 2.54 19.67 -9.53
CA ILE A 123 1.38 19.41 -8.66
C ILE A 123 0.11 19.31 -9.49
N PHE A 124 -0.08 20.21 -10.45
CA PHE A 124 -1.23 20.21 -11.32
C PHE A 124 -1.31 18.91 -12.15
N ASP A 125 -0.17 18.39 -12.61
CA ASP A 125 -0.10 17.11 -13.31
C ASP A 125 -0.58 15.96 -12.43
N ILE A 126 -0.09 15.88 -11.17
CA ILE A 126 -0.54 14.85 -10.21
C ILE A 126 -2.06 14.92 -9.98
N LEU A 127 -2.60 16.12 -9.80
CA LEU A 127 -4.04 16.31 -9.57
C LEU A 127 -4.90 15.88 -10.77
N ASN A 128 -4.35 15.95 -11.98
CA ASN A 128 -5.05 15.63 -13.23
C ASN A 128 -4.82 14.21 -13.74
N ILE A 129 -3.94 13.41 -13.11
CA ILE A 129 -3.86 11.98 -13.41
C ILE A 129 -5.24 11.36 -13.12
N LYS A 130 -5.75 10.59 -14.08
CA LYS A 130 -7.01 9.85 -13.91
C LYS A 130 -6.90 8.89 -12.73
N ASP A 131 -7.94 8.79 -11.93
CA ASP A 131 -7.90 7.95 -10.73
C ASP A 131 -7.65 6.47 -11.04
N GLU A 132 -8.15 5.99 -12.19
CA GLU A 132 -7.87 4.63 -12.68
C GLU A 132 -6.38 4.43 -12.98
N GLU A 133 -5.77 5.34 -13.71
CA GLU A 133 -4.35 5.29 -14.07
C GLU A 133 -3.47 5.40 -12.82
N TYR A 134 -3.83 6.28 -11.88
CA TYR A 134 -3.11 6.42 -10.62
C TYR A 134 -3.20 5.12 -9.80
N LEU A 135 -4.37 4.48 -9.77
CA LEU A 135 -4.57 3.20 -9.11
C LEU A 135 -3.73 2.09 -9.76
N GLU A 136 -3.77 1.96 -11.08
CA GLU A 136 -2.99 0.96 -11.82
C GLU A 136 -1.49 1.11 -11.55
N ASN A 137 -0.98 2.34 -11.54
CA ASN A 137 0.41 2.63 -11.19
C ASN A 137 0.73 2.27 -9.74
N THR A 138 -0.15 2.59 -8.80
CA THR A 138 0.01 2.28 -7.37
C THR A 138 0.04 0.77 -7.14
N ILE A 139 -0.91 0.02 -7.71
CA ILE A 139 -0.96 -1.43 -7.58
C ILE A 139 0.24 -2.10 -8.27
N SER A 140 0.67 -1.56 -9.42
CA SER A 140 1.89 -2.02 -10.10
C SER A 140 3.11 -1.85 -9.20
N TYR A 141 3.23 -0.74 -8.50
CA TYR A 141 4.33 -0.49 -7.57
C TYR A 141 4.31 -1.47 -6.38
N ILE A 142 3.15 -1.68 -5.76
CA ILE A 142 3.00 -2.64 -4.65
C ILE A 142 3.39 -4.05 -5.10
N LEU A 143 2.90 -4.49 -6.25
CA LEU A 143 3.25 -5.81 -6.80
C LEU A 143 4.74 -5.92 -7.13
N ASN A 144 5.35 -4.90 -7.75
CA ASN A 144 6.78 -4.91 -8.06
C ASN A 144 7.64 -5.01 -6.80
N ASN A 145 7.27 -4.31 -5.72
CA ASN A 145 7.96 -4.42 -4.44
C ASN A 145 7.87 -5.83 -3.82
N GLU A 146 6.72 -6.51 -3.98
CA GLU A 146 6.54 -7.87 -3.46
C GLU A 146 7.22 -8.94 -4.34
N PHE A 147 7.26 -8.73 -5.64
CA PHE A 147 7.76 -9.68 -6.61
C PHE A 147 9.17 -9.35 -7.13
N ASP A 148 9.90 -8.47 -6.47
CA ASP A 148 11.28 -8.09 -6.83
C ASP A 148 11.37 -7.64 -8.30
N ASN A 149 10.41 -6.86 -8.78
CA ASN A 149 10.21 -6.40 -10.16
C ASN A 149 9.97 -7.51 -11.20
N GLN A 150 9.60 -8.73 -10.77
CA GLN A 150 9.29 -9.84 -11.66
C GLN A 150 7.89 -10.38 -11.36
N ILE A 151 6.85 -9.63 -11.77
CA ILE A 151 5.46 -10.04 -11.56
C ILE A 151 5.03 -11.09 -12.57
N ASN A 152 5.21 -10.82 -13.87
CA ASN A 152 4.89 -11.81 -14.90
C ASN A 152 5.80 -13.02 -14.84
N THR A 153 5.27 -14.20 -15.18
CA THR A 153 6.12 -15.37 -15.35
C THR A 153 7.14 -15.16 -16.47
N ILE A 154 8.34 -15.71 -16.30
CA ILE A 154 9.38 -15.71 -17.35
C ILE A 154 9.16 -16.81 -18.42
N TRP A 155 8.18 -17.69 -18.20
CA TRP A 155 7.94 -18.86 -19.04
C TRP A 155 6.93 -18.62 -20.16
N SER A 156 6.26 -17.46 -20.17
CA SER A 156 5.23 -17.13 -21.14
C SER A 156 5.14 -15.59 -21.29
N ASP A 157 4.89 -15.14 -22.51
CA ASP A 157 4.56 -13.74 -22.84
C ASP A 157 3.06 -13.43 -22.66
N ASP A 158 2.29 -14.41 -22.17
CA ASP A 158 0.85 -14.25 -21.91
C ASP A 158 0.61 -13.24 -20.80
N LEU A 159 -0.60 -12.67 -20.79
CA LEU A 159 -1.03 -11.79 -19.73
C LEU A 159 -1.00 -12.49 -18.38
N GLY A 160 -0.41 -11.84 -17.38
CA GLY A 160 -0.58 -12.21 -16.00
C GLY A 160 -1.98 -11.80 -15.52
N GLU A 161 -2.58 -12.60 -14.66
CA GLU A 161 -3.86 -12.31 -14.04
C GLU A 161 -3.85 -12.67 -12.56
N ILE A 162 -4.38 -11.78 -11.73
CA ILE A 162 -4.67 -12.06 -10.31
C ILE A 162 -6.13 -11.67 -10.08
N ALA A 163 -6.95 -12.63 -9.65
CA ALA A 163 -8.35 -12.38 -9.34
C ALA A 163 -8.67 -12.80 -7.91
N LEU A 164 -9.42 -11.94 -7.20
CA LEU A 164 -9.89 -12.20 -5.84
C LEU A 164 -11.41 -12.14 -5.80
N LYS A 165 -12.04 -13.27 -5.55
CA LYS A 165 -13.49 -13.36 -5.37
C LYS A 165 -13.84 -13.41 -3.88
N ILE A 166 -14.67 -12.45 -3.44
CA ILE A 166 -15.23 -12.36 -2.09
C ILE A 166 -16.74 -12.30 -2.21
N LYS A 167 -17.43 -13.39 -1.84
CA LYS A 167 -18.87 -13.56 -2.07
C LYS A 167 -19.19 -13.39 -3.56
N GLU A 168 -20.03 -12.42 -3.90
CA GLU A 168 -20.45 -12.13 -5.29
C GLU A 168 -19.53 -11.12 -6.00
N ASN A 169 -18.61 -10.50 -5.28
CA ASN A 169 -17.71 -9.51 -5.86
C ASN A 169 -16.39 -10.16 -6.29
N GLU A 170 -15.91 -9.81 -7.47
CA GLU A 170 -14.63 -10.27 -8.00
C GLU A 170 -13.79 -9.09 -8.45
N LEU A 171 -12.65 -8.90 -7.81
CA LEU A 171 -11.61 -7.97 -8.24
C LEU A 171 -10.66 -8.71 -9.17
N LYS A 172 -10.32 -8.13 -10.32
CA LYS A 172 -9.41 -8.75 -11.28
C LYS A 172 -8.36 -7.75 -11.76
N LEU A 173 -7.10 -8.15 -11.71
CA LEU A 173 -5.95 -7.43 -12.25
C LEU A 173 -5.45 -8.12 -13.51
N LYS A 174 -5.20 -7.35 -14.58
CA LYS A 174 -4.47 -7.80 -15.76
C LYS A 174 -3.09 -7.17 -15.78
N ILE A 175 -2.07 -7.99 -15.97
CA ILE A 175 -0.66 -7.61 -15.81
C ILE A 175 0.09 -7.94 -17.10
N LYS A 176 0.85 -6.96 -17.61
CA LYS A 176 1.73 -7.14 -18.76
C LYS A 176 3.03 -6.38 -18.54
N ASN A 177 4.16 -7.01 -18.86
CA ASN A 177 5.49 -6.40 -18.71
C ASN A 177 5.71 -5.84 -17.28
N ASN A 178 5.32 -6.61 -16.26
CA ASN A 178 5.41 -6.25 -14.84
C ASN A 178 4.64 -4.99 -14.45
N LYS A 179 3.59 -4.64 -15.22
CA LYS A 179 2.68 -3.53 -14.93
C LYS A 179 1.24 -3.98 -14.95
N VAL A 180 0.44 -3.48 -14.03
CA VAL A 180 -1.02 -3.60 -14.09
C VAL A 180 -1.51 -2.70 -15.21
N ILE A 181 -2.15 -3.30 -16.19
CA ILE A 181 -2.69 -2.59 -17.37
C ILE A 181 -4.20 -2.41 -17.32
N LYS A 182 -4.86 -3.11 -16.40
CA LYS A 182 -6.31 -2.99 -16.18
C LYS A 182 -6.71 -3.54 -14.82
N ILE A 183 -7.61 -2.83 -14.16
CA ILE A 183 -8.28 -3.25 -12.93
C ILE A 183 -9.78 -3.35 -13.24
N GLU A 184 -10.34 -4.54 -13.05
CA GLU A 184 -11.77 -4.80 -13.26
C GLU A 184 -12.46 -5.00 -11.91
N ASN A 185 -13.66 -4.42 -11.76
CA ASN A 185 -14.52 -4.57 -10.57
C ASN A 185 -13.79 -4.22 -9.25
N LYS A 186 -13.31 -3.01 -9.16
CA LYS A 186 -12.66 -2.47 -7.98
C LYS A 186 -13.47 -2.73 -6.70
N ILE A 187 -12.85 -3.29 -5.68
CA ILE A 187 -13.45 -3.57 -4.36
C ILE A 187 -12.68 -2.79 -3.29
N ASN A 188 -13.41 -2.09 -2.43
CA ASN A 188 -12.81 -1.47 -1.25
C ASN A 188 -12.76 -2.52 -0.11
N LEU A 189 -11.56 -3.02 0.17
CA LEU A 189 -11.34 -3.98 1.24
C LEU A 189 -11.28 -3.27 2.60
N ARG A 190 -11.99 -3.81 3.59
CA ARG A 190 -12.09 -3.21 4.94
C ARG A 190 -11.21 -3.88 5.98
N SER A 191 -10.57 -4.98 5.63
CA SER A 191 -9.71 -5.72 6.55
C SER A 191 -8.26 -5.55 6.16
N GLU A 192 -7.43 -5.23 7.13
CA GLU A 192 -5.98 -5.28 6.97
C GLU A 192 -5.52 -6.73 6.91
N VAL A 193 -4.36 -6.95 6.29
CA VAL A 193 -3.69 -8.25 6.23
C VAL A 193 -2.29 -8.12 6.83
N ILE A 194 -1.83 -9.18 7.46
CA ILE A 194 -0.45 -9.33 7.90
C ILE A 194 0.14 -10.53 7.17
N TYR A 195 1.29 -10.35 6.57
CA TYR A 195 2.07 -11.43 5.97
C TYR A 195 3.38 -11.59 6.74
N ILE A 196 3.58 -12.75 7.32
CA ILE A 196 4.77 -13.11 8.11
C ILE A 196 5.50 -14.20 7.35
N ASP A 197 6.63 -13.87 6.72
CA ASP A 197 7.52 -14.83 6.05
C ASP A 197 8.72 -15.20 6.91
N ASP A 198 9.12 -14.32 7.82
CA ASP A 198 10.22 -14.51 8.76
C ASP A 198 9.79 -14.10 10.17
N PRO A 199 9.68 -15.05 11.12
CA PRO A 199 9.30 -14.74 12.50
C PRO A 199 10.33 -13.90 13.23
N PHE A 200 11.60 -13.87 12.79
CA PHE A 200 12.68 -13.09 13.42
C PHE A 200 12.58 -11.58 13.16
N VAL A 201 11.68 -11.13 12.28
CA VAL A 201 11.35 -9.69 12.13
C VAL A 201 10.99 -9.06 13.48
N ILE A 202 10.32 -9.82 14.36
CA ILE A 202 9.89 -9.34 15.68
C ILE A 202 11.09 -9.01 16.57
N ASP A 203 12.18 -9.78 16.49
CA ASP A 203 13.39 -9.62 17.32
C ASP A 203 14.27 -8.43 16.85
N ASN A 204 14.10 -8.01 15.60
CA ASN A 204 14.89 -6.95 14.96
C ASN A 204 14.17 -5.60 14.89
N LEU A 205 13.08 -5.42 15.64
CA LEU A 205 12.34 -4.15 15.67
C LEU A 205 13.19 -3.02 16.21
N ASN A 206 13.65 -2.14 15.33
CA ASN A 206 14.34 -0.92 15.71
C ASN A 206 13.34 0.12 16.20
N GLU A 207 13.30 0.40 17.50
CA GLU A 207 12.37 1.34 18.15
C GLU A 207 12.47 2.79 17.66
N TYR A 208 13.51 3.14 16.92
CA TYR A 208 13.81 4.50 16.49
C TYR A 208 13.36 4.84 15.08
N LYS A 209 12.79 3.92 14.34
CA LYS A 209 12.21 4.20 13.02
C LYS A 209 10.77 4.70 13.16
N TRP A 210 10.60 5.99 13.44
CA TRP A 210 9.36 6.68 13.12
C TRP A 210 9.22 6.73 11.60
N ARG A 211 8.55 5.76 11.01
CA ARG A 211 8.14 5.82 9.62
C ARG A 211 6.72 6.32 9.59
N ASP A 212 6.47 7.39 8.84
CA ASP A 212 5.12 7.70 8.37
C ASP A 212 4.55 6.44 7.71
N ILE A 213 3.26 6.17 7.93
CA ILE A 213 2.61 5.00 7.34
C ILE A 213 2.78 5.11 5.82
N ASN A 214 3.71 4.33 5.27
CA ASN A 214 3.89 4.26 3.83
C ASN A 214 3.06 3.09 3.30
N TYR A 215 1.92 3.40 2.70
CA TYR A 215 1.01 2.40 2.14
C TYR A 215 1.61 1.60 0.96
N LEU A 216 2.82 1.94 0.54
CA LEU A 216 3.53 1.27 -0.55
C LEU A 216 4.61 0.31 -0.04
N GLU A 217 4.65 0.08 1.27
CA GLU A 217 5.61 -0.82 1.90
C GLU A 217 5.40 -2.28 1.44
N ASN A 218 6.50 -3.00 1.29
CA ASN A 218 6.45 -4.45 1.14
C ASN A 218 5.97 -5.11 2.46
N HIS A 219 5.70 -6.42 2.45
CA HIS A 219 5.15 -7.12 3.60
C HIS A 219 6.02 -7.02 4.87
N LYS A 220 7.36 -6.99 4.75
CA LYS A 220 8.29 -6.87 5.89
C LYS A 220 8.20 -5.49 6.53
N GLU A 221 8.27 -4.43 5.73
CA GLU A 221 8.16 -3.05 6.19
C GLU A 221 6.76 -2.79 6.78
N SER A 222 5.71 -3.30 6.14
CA SER A 222 4.34 -3.21 6.65
C SER A 222 4.17 -3.92 7.99
N LEU A 223 4.79 -5.09 8.18
CA LEU A 223 4.78 -5.80 9.46
C LEU A 223 5.50 -5.00 10.54
N GLU A 224 6.71 -4.50 10.27
CA GLU A 224 7.47 -3.64 11.20
C GLU A 224 6.65 -2.41 11.62
N THR A 225 6.06 -1.71 10.65
CA THR A 225 5.25 -0.51 10.90
C THR A 225 4.05 -0.81 11.78
N LYS A 226 3.33 -1.92 11.53
CA LYS A 226 2.19 -2.35 12.33
C LYS A 226 2.58 -2.73 13.75
N LEU A 227 3.67 -3.46 13.92
CA LEU A 227 4.18 -3.86 15.25
C LEU A 227 4.63 -2.64 16.07
N ILE A 228 5.31 -1.67 15.45
CA ILE A 228 5.71 -0.42 16.10
C ILE A 228 4.47 0.40 16.50
N ARG A 229 3.45 0.48 15.64
CA ARG A 229 2.19 1.17 15.94
C ARG A 229 1.52 0.55 17.16
N GLU A 230 1.33 -0.76 17.18
CA GLU A 230 0.74 -1.50 18.31
C GLU A 230 1.51 -1.29 19.62
N LYS A 231 2.85 -1.27 19.54
CA LYS A 231 3.71 -1.03 20.72
C LYS A 231 3.56 0.39 21.27
N ASN A 232 3.34 1.38 20.42
CA ASN A 232 3.28 2.80 20.77
C ASN A 232 1.85 3.31 21.04
N GLU A 233 0.84 2.46 20.99
CA GLU A 233 -0.54 2.81 21.38
C GLU A 233 -0.59 3.39 22.80
N LYS A 234 -1.04 4.64 22.90
CA LYS A 234 -0.95 5.43 24.14
C LYS A 234 -2.13 5.28 25.08
N THR A 235 -3.29 4.79 24.62
CA THR A 235 -4.48 4.68 25.43
C THR A 235 -4.58 3.32 26.12
N PHE A 236 -5.05 3.33 27.38
CA PHE A 236 -5.22 2.10 28.18
C PHE A 236 -6.23 1.14 27.55
N SER A 237 -7.30 1.65 26.95
CA SER A 237 -8.31 0.86 26.24
C SER A 237 -7.75 0.19 24.98
N GLU A 238 -6.94 0.90 24.19
CA GLU A 238 -6.28 0.36 22.99
C GLU A 238 -5.29 -0.75 23.36
N LYS A 239 -4.51 -0.56 24.44
CA LYS A 239 -3.60 -1.60 24.95
C LYS A 239 -4.33 -2.86 25.42
N ILE A 240 -5.50 -2.72 26.04
CA ILE A 240 -6.31 -3.87 26.46
C ILE A 240 -6.84 -4.62 25.24
N ILE A 241 -7.34 -3.90 24.21
CA ILE A 241 -7.85 -4.51 22.98
C ILE A 241 -6.73 -5.24 22.24
N ALA A 242 -5.56 -4.61 22.08
CA ALA A 242 -4.41 -5.22 21.44
C ALA A 242 -3.93 -6.47 22.19
N LYS A 243 -3.86 -6.41 23.53
CA LYS A 243 -3.50 -7.56 24.38
C LYS A 243 -4.51 -8.71 24.25
N ASN A 244 -5.79 -8.42 24.23
CA ASN A 244 -6.84 -9.43 24.07
C ASN A 244 -6.79 -10.08 22.68
N ASN A 245 -6.55 -9.30 21.63
CA ASN A 245 -6.40 -9.82 20.27
C ASN A 245 -5.15 -10.72 20.16
N LEU A 246 -4.03 -10.33 20.74
CA LEU A 246 -2.81 -11.13 20.79
C LEU A 246 -3.02 -12.44 21.58
N GLN A 247 -3.72 -12.39 22.70
CA GLN A 247 -4.08 -13.59 23.46
C GLN A 247 -4.98 -14.53 22.65
N GLN A 248 -5.99 -14.02 21.99
CA GLN A 248 -6.88 -14.84 21.12
C GLN A 248 -6.13 -15.50 19.97
N ILE A 249 -5.21 -14.78 19.33
CA ILE A 249 -4.35 -15.34 18.27
C ILE A 249 -3.43 -16.41 18.84
N THR A 250 -2.81 -16.15 20.00
CA THR A 250 -1.92 -17.11 20.67
C THR A 250 -2.64 -18.38 21.10
N GLU A 251 -3.87 -18.25 21.61
CA GLU A 251 -4.70 -19.39 22.01
C GLU A 251 -5.10 -20.24 20.79
N LYS A 252 -5.55 -19.61 19.71
CA LYS A 252 -5.87 -20.30 18.44
C LYS A 252 -4.66 -21.00 17.84
N LEU A 253 -3.49 -20.37 17.86
CA LEU A 253 -2.24 -21.00 17.40
C LEU A 253 -1.88 -22.22 18.26
N LYS A 254 -2.04 -22.15 19.59
CA LYS A 254 -1.82 -23.28 20.49
C LYS A 254 -2.80 -24.43 20.22
N GLU A 255 -4.07 -24.13 19.91
CA GLU A 255 -5.06 -25.14 19.58
C GLU A 255 -4.71 -25.86 18.27
N VAL A 256 -4.24 -25.14 17.26
CA VAL A 256 -3.75 -25.71 15.98
C VAL A 256 -2.51 -26.58 16.21
N ILE A 257 -1.52 -26.09 16.96
CA ILE A 257 -0.26 -26.82 17.24
C ILE A 257 -0.56 -28.11 18.04
N ASN A 258 -1.53 -28.06 18.95
CA ASN A 258 -1.91 -29.21 19.77
C ASN A 258 -2.91 -30.16 19.09
N GLY A 259 -3.20 -29.96 17.81
CA GLY A 259 -4.08 -30.83 17.02
C GLY A 259 -5.53 -30.87 17.50
N LYS A 260 -6.04 -29.77 18.07
CA LYS A 260 -7.43 -29.67 18.55
C LYS A 260 -8.38 -29.05 17.54
N ILE A 261 -7.90 -28.72 16.34
CA ILE A 261 -8.71 -28.25 15.19
C ILE A 261 -8.28 -29.04 13.96
#